data_04f3c641094830f035ea0f638922c157
#
_entry.id   04f3c641094830f035ea0f638922c157
#
_cell.length_a   1.000
_cell.length_b   1.000
_cell.length_c   1.000
_cell.angle_alpha   90.00
_cell.angle_beta   90.00
_cell.angle_gamma   90.00
#
_symmetry.space_group_name_H-M   'P 1'
#
loop_
_entity.id
_entity.type
_entity.pdbx_description
1 polymer ?
#
loop_
_entity_poly.entity_id
_entity_poly.type
_entity_poly.pdbx_seq_one_letter_code
_entity_poly.pdbx_strand_id
1 'polypeptide(L)'
;MVKQRNALILILSCLSLPVLAAEDDEMRDSSTSSIISAIVYALIVAGIFMVVFLYLRPRYPAIYQPKTYRALPASRNTQPLPKGTFNWIPSFLCVPDHEILRINGLDAYSFIWFIVLMLRIFVPIWILSWIVLMPLYAADLPVNSGSDPVGRGKGFNMFTFGNVINENNQQQKRSAGVLILHYIFMAWFIFNIHDVMTHFIKLRKEFLTSPDHRNTNQAKTFLVTSVPNQYLSETKIKQLYENLPGGIKRVWINRNLKELPKLVENRDKLANKLEGAVSKLISTAAKKVKKGKVEAVALPEGSEPSLDVADRYVPEKKRPKHRLGKIPCIGEKVDTINYSREELPRMNREIEDIRQNVINDYETYPPESSAFVLCNTMQGAYTLSLIHISEPTR
;
A
#
# COMPACT_ATOMS: atom_id res chain seq x y z
N MET A 1 -23.92 -4.05 7.57
CA MET A 1 -22.60 -4.43 7.04
C MET A 1 -22.37 -5.94 7.00
N VAL A 2 -22.70 -6.73 8.02
CA VAL A 2 -22.48 -8.20 8.03
C VAL A 2 -23.27 -8.90 6.91
N LYS A 3 -24.55 -8.57 6.67
CA LYS A 3 -25.33 -9.15 5.57
C LYS A 3 -24.81 -8.81 4.17
N GLN A 4 -24.24 -7.60 3.99
CA GLN A 4 -23.66 -7.21 2.68
C GLN A 4 -22.28 -7.84 2.47
N ARG A 5 -21.49 -8.04 3.53
CA ARG A 5 -20.21 -8.75 3.46
C ARG A 5 -20.41 -10.23 3.13
N ASN A 6 -21.43 -10.85 3.71
CA ASN A 6 -21.75 -12.26 3.43
C ASN A 6 -22.32 -12.45 2.01
N ALA A 7 -23.08 -11.48 1.49
CA ALA A 7 -23.53 -11.50 0.10
C ALA A 7 -22.35 -11.31 -0.88
N LEU A 8 -21.39 -10.45 -0.57
CA LEU A 8 -20.20 -10.24 -1.38
C LEU A 8 -19.28 -11.47 -1.38
N ILE A 9 -19.13 -12.12 -0.22
CA ILE A 9 -18.36 -13.37 -0.08
C ILE A 9 -19.06 -14.52 -0.83
N LEU A 10 -20.39 -14.61 -0.77
CA LEU A 10 -21.17 -15.61 -1.53
C LEU A 10 -21.07 -15.36 -3.05
N ILE A 11 -21.13 -14.13 -3.50
CA ILE A 11 -20.94 -13.78 -4.91
C ILE A 11 -19.50 -14.11 -5.35
N LEU A 12 -18.49 -13.79 -4.55
CA LEU A 12 -17.09 -14.14 -4.82
C LEU A 12 -16.86 -15.66 -4.81
N SER A 13 -17.47 -16.39 -3.89
CA SER A 13 -17.34 -17.86 -3.85
C SER A 13 -18.09 -18.55 -4.98
N CYS A 14 -19.25 -18.03 -5.40
CA CYS A 14 -19.95 -18.52 -6.60
C CYS A 14 -19.20 -18.20 -7.90
N LEU A 15 -18.41 -17.12 -7.93
CA LEU A 15 -17.58 -16.74 -9.06
C LEU A 15 -16.28 -17.56 -9.16
N SER A 16 -15.79 -18.13 -8.05
CA SER A 16 -14.58 -18.98 -8.02
C SER A 16 -14.86 -20.47 -8.30
N LEU A 17 -16.09 -20.92 -8.11
CA LEU A 17 -16.48 -22.34 -8.35
C LEU A 17 -16.23 -22.86 -9.77
N PRO A 18 -16.49 -22.12 -10.85
CA PRO A 18 -16.21 -22.63 -12.19
C PRO A 18 -14.71 -22.68 -12.54
N VAL A 19 -13.86 -21.96 -11.83
CA VAL A 19 -12.40 -21.99 -12.04
C VAL A 19 -11.77 -23.26 -11.44
N LEU A 20 -12.31 -23.77 -10.33
CA LEU A 20 -11.84 -25.00 -9.69
C LEU A 20 -12.34 -26.28 -10.36
N ALA A 21 -13.42 -26.21 -11.15
CA ALA A 21 -13.96 -27.36 -11.87
C ALA A 21 -13.29 -27.63 -13.24
N ALA A 22 -12.33 -26.77 -13.64
CA ALA A 22 -11.66 -26.86 -14.94
C ALA A 22 -10.28 -27.54 -14.86
N GLU A 23 -9.87 -28.07 -13.71
CA GLU A 23 -8.52 -28.56 -13.49
C GLU A 23 -8.29 -30.04 -13.78
N ASP A 24 -9.32 -30.79 -14.18
CA ASP A 24 -9.24 -32.26 -14.35
C ASP A 24 -9.45 -32.77 -15.78
N ASP A 25 -9.38 -31.94 -16.79
CA ASP A 25 -9.40 -32.46 -18.17
C ASP A 25 -8.06 -32.15 -18.85
N GLU A 26 -7.37 -33.26 -19.24
CA GLU A 26 -6.24 -33.39 -20.16
C GLU A 26 -5.88 -32.11 -20.92
N MET A 27 -4.60 -31.89 -21.28
CA MET A 27 -4.11 -30.87 -22.21
C MET A 27 -5.02 -30.78 -23.45
N ARG A 28 -6.23 -30.33 -23.24
CA ARG A 28 -7.16 -30.01 -24.30
C ARG A 28 -6.64 -28.76 -24.98
N ASP A 29 -6.46 -28.85 -26.24
CA ASP A 29 -6.36 -27.72 -27.14
C ASP A 29 -7.22 -26.57 -26.59
N SER A 30 -6.56 -25.46 -26.23
CA SER A 30 -7.28 -24.26 -25.77
C SER A 30 -8.21 -23.83 -26.89
N SER A 31 -9.45 -24.35 -26.87
CA SER A 31 -10.38 -24.11 -27.93
C SER A 31 -10.72 -22.62 -27.98
N THR A 32 -10.88 -22.09 -29.16
CA THR A 32 -11.32 -20.72 -29.40
C THR A 32 -12.51 -20.35 -28.50
N SER A 33 -13.41 -21.29 -28.24
CA SER A 33 -14.57 -21.11 -27.37
C SER A 33 -14.19 -20.88 -25.91
N SER A 34 -13.13 -21.52 -25.39
CA SER A 34 -12.65 -21.34 -24.02
C SER A 34 -12.09 -19.95 -23.81
N ILE A 35 -11.32 -19.42 -24.77
CA ILE A 35 -10.75 -18.08 -24.72
C ILE A 35 -11.87 -17.02 -24.80
N ILE A 36 -12.82 -17.20 -25.73
CA ILE A 36 -13.98 -16.29 -25.84
C ILE A 36 -14.80 -16.31 -24.56
N SER A 37 -15.08 -17.49 -24.01
CA SER A 37 -15.81 -17.63 -22.75
C SER A 37 -15.09 -16.92 -21.58
N ALA A 38 -13.77 -17.06 -21.48
CA ALA A 38 -12.97 -16.38 -20.47
C ALA A 38 -13.02 -14.85 -20.63
N ILE A 39 -12.94 -14.34 -21.85
CA ILE A 39 -13.04 -12.90 -22.14
C ILE A 39 -14.43 -12.37 -21.78
N VAL A 40 -15.50 -13.06 -22.22
CA VAL A 40 -16.87 -12.66 -21.93
C VAL A 40 -17.10 -12.64 -20.42
N TYR A 41 -16.69 -13.69 -19.72
CA TYR A 41 -16.76 -13.75 -18.25
C TYR A 41 -16.02 -12.57 -17.59
N ALA A 42 -14.79 -12.32 -18.00
CA ALA A 42 -14.00 -11.21 -17.46
C ALA A 42 -14.67 -9.84 -17.71
N LEU A 43 -15.25 -9.63 -18.90
CA LEU A 43 -15.97 -8.40 -19.23
C LEU A 43 -17.25 -8.23 -18.40
N ILE A 44 -18.01 -9.30 -18.17
CA ILE A 44 -19.20 -9.28 -17.30
C ILE A 44 -18.80 -8.88 -15.87
N VAL A 45 -17.78 -9.53 -15.32
CA VAL A 45 -17.30 -9.24 -13.96
C VAL A 45 -16.79 -7.81 -13.86
N ALA A 46 -15.96 -7.36 -14.80
CA ALA A 46 -15.46 -6.00 -14.86
C ALA A 46 -16.62 -4.97 -15.00
N GLY A 47 -17.61 -5.27 -15.82
CA GLY A 47 -18.82 -4.46 -15.97
C GLY A 47 -19.61 -4.31 -14.68
N ILE A 48 -19.81 -5.39 -13.94
CA ILE A 48 -20.49 -5.38 -12.63
C ILE A 48 -19.71 -4.48 -11.64
N PHE A 49 -18.38 -4.68 -11.54
CA PHE A 49 -17.55 -3.83 -10.66
C PHE A 49 -17.58 -2.36 -11.06
N MET A 50 -17.55 -2.08 -12.36
CA MET A 50 -17.62 -0.71 -12.86
C MET A 50 -18.96 -0.04 -12.51
N VAL A 51 -20.09 -0.73 -12.71
CA VAL A 51 -21.42 -0.23 -12.35
C VAL A 51 -21.52 0.03 -10.84
N VAL A 52 -21.06 -0.91 -10.03
CA VAL A 52 -21.03 -0.77 -8.56
C VAL A 52 -20.16 0.42 -8.16
N PHE A 53 -18.99 0.59 -8.76
CA PHE A 53 -18.10 1.72 -8.50
C PHE A 53 -18.76 3.07 -8.87
N LEU A 54 -19.32 3.19 -10.07
CA LEU A 54 -19.98 4.42 -10.55
C LEU A 54 -21.18 4.80 -9.68
N TYR A 55 -21.89 3.80 -9.13
CA TYR A 55 -23.00 4.03 -8.22
C TYR A 55 -22.56 4.43 -6.81
N LEU A 56 -21.52 3.80 -6.27
CA LEU A 56 -21.05 4.02 -4.90
C LEU A 56 -20.21 5.30 -4.77
N ARG A 57 -19.40 5.63 -5.77
CA ARG A 57 -18.49 6.77 -5.76
C ARG A 57 -19.16 8.10 -5.36
N PRO A 58 -20.27 8.55 -5.98
CA PRO A 58 -20.93 9.80 -5.60
C PRO A 58 -21.64 9.73 -4.25
N ARG A 59 -22.02 8.52 -3.78
CA ARG A 59 -22.73 8.33 -2.51
C ARG A 59 -21.83 8.27 -1.29
N TYR A 60 -20.57 7.86 -1.47
CA TYR A 60 -19.59 7.68 -0.39
C TYR A 60 -18.30 8.46 -0.64
N PRO A 61 -18.36 9.80 -0.77
CA PRO A 61 -17.18 10.62 -1.06
C PRO A 61 -16.11 10.49 0.04
N ALA A 62 -16.50 10.23 1.29
CA ALA A 62 -15.57 9.97 2.38
C ALA A 62 -14.62 8.78 2.14
N ILE A 63 -15.07 7.78 1.35
CA ILE A 63 -14.28 6.59 1.02
C ILE A 63 -13.50 6.80 -0.27
N TYR A 64 -14.15 7.37 -1.30
CA TYR A 64 -13.56 7.49 -2.64
C TYR A 64 -12.77 8.78 -2.86
N GLN A 65 -12.98 9.80 -2.01
CA GLN A 65 -12.29 11.10 -2.08
C GLN A 65 -11.87 11.58 -0.69
N PRO A 66 -11.13 10.78 0.11
CA PRO A 66 -10.85 11.11 1.51
C PRO A 66 -10.03 12.40 1.65
N LYS A 67 -9.19 12.75 0.68
CA LYS A 67 -8.32 13.94 0.70
C LYS A 67 -9.03 15.25 0.34
N THR A 68 -10.32 15.21 -0.02
CA THR A 68 -11.12 16.41 -0.25
C THR A 68 -11.80 16.94 1.02
N TYR A 69 -11.67 16.22 2.13
CA TYR A 69 -12.27 16.62 3.41
C TYR A 69 -11.46 17.73 4.09
N ARG A 70 -12.17 18.72 4.63
CA ARG A 70 -11.58 19.89 5.31
C ARG A 70 -10.81 19.56 6.58
N ALA A 71 -10.97 18.37 7.14
CA ALA A 71 -10.25 17.92 8.33
C ALA A 71 -8.75 17.69 8.11
N LEU A 72 -8.28 17.67 6.85
CA LEU A 72 -6.88 17.52 6.53
C LEU A 72 -6.17 18.88 6.50
N PRO A 73 -4.86 18.93 6.85
CA PRO A 73 -4.05 20.12 6.67
C PRO A 73 -4.13 20.62 5.22
N ALA A 74 -4.16 21.93 5.02
CA ALA A 74 -4.30 22.54 3.69
C ALA A 74 -3.21 22.05 2.70
N SER A 75 -2.00 21.72 3.20
CA SER A 75 -0.90 21.16 2.41
C SER A 75 -1.20 19.79 1.81
N ARG A 76 -2.10 19.01 2.39
CA ARG A 76 -2.47 17.65 1.94
C ARG A 76 -3.89 17.56 1.38
N ASN A 77 -4.61 18.68 1.32
CA ASN A 77 -5.95 18.73 0.80
C ASN A 77 -5.94 18.86 -0.73
N THR A 78 -6.86 18.16 -1.39
CA THR A 78 -7.05 18.22 -2.85
C THR A 78 -8.40 18.82 -3.21
N GLN A 79 -8.48 19.41 -4.39
CA GLN A 79 -9.76 19.85 -4.92
C GLN A 79 -10.65 18.62 -5.26
N PRO A 80 -11.96 18.70 -5.02
CA PRO A 80 -12.87 17.63 -5.38
C PRO A 80 -12.91 17.44 -6.89
N LEU A 81 -12.95 16.19 -7.33
CA LEU A 81 -13.09 15.85 -8.76
C LEU A 81 -14.45 16.32 -9.30
N PRO A 82 -14.54 16.63 -10.60
CA PRO A 82 -15.78 17.03 -11.24
C PRO A 82 -16.93 16.06 -10.97
N LYS A 83 -18.11 16.61 -10.72
CA LYS A 83 -19.33 15.81 -10.56
C LYS A 83 -19.75 15.25 -11.91
N GLY A 84 -20.13 13.99 -11.94
CA GLY A 84 -20.59 13.30 -13.16
C GLY A 84 -20.08 11.85 -13.20
N THR A 85 -20.71 11.06 -14.07
CA THR A 85 -20.41 9.62 -14.17
C THR A 85 -19.04 9.36 -14.76
N PHE A 86 -18.63 10.13 -15.78
CA PHE A 86 -17.34 9.96 -16.48
C PHE A 86 -16.44 11.20 -16.49
N ASN A 87 -16.96 12.39 -16.10
CA ASN A 87 -16.21 13.65 -16.15
C ASN A 87 -14.95 13.70 -15.26
N TRP A 88 -14.86 12.78 -14.32
CA TRP A 88 -13.69 12.64 -13.45
C TRP A 88 -12.49 11.98 -14.13
N ILE A 89 -12.69 11.20 -15.20
CA ILE A 89 -11.63 10.44 -15.88
C ILE A 89 -10.59 11.38 -16.50
N PRO A 90 -10.93 12.37 -17.32
CA PRO A 90 -9.93 13.30 -17.86
C PRO A 90 -9.19 14.06 -16.76
N SER A 91 -9.89 14.55 -15.76
CA SER A 91 -9.28 15.28 -14.64
C SER A 91 -8.32 14.40 -13.83
N PHE A 92 -8.62 13.11 -13.68
CA PHE A 92 -7.76 12.15 -13.00
C PHE A 92 -6.50 11.85 -13.82
N LEU A 93 -6.63 11.68 -15.13
CA LEU A 93 -5.50 11.36 -16.01
C LEU A 93 -4.56 12.55 -16.24
N CYS A 94 -5.08 13.79 -16.07
CA CYS A 94 -4.32 15.01 -16.28
C CYS A 94 -3.78 15.63 -14.98
N VAL A 95 -3.76 14.89 -13.86
CA VAL A 95 -3.17 15.41 -12.61
C VAL A 95 -1.67 15.59 -12.80
N PRO A 96 -1.12 16.79 -12.54
CA PRO A 96 0.31 17.04 -12.72
C PRO A 96 1.15 16.31 -11.67
N ASP A 97 2.29 15.80 -12.10
CA ASP A 97 3.20 14.96 -11.29
C ASP A 97 3.64 15.64 -9.98
N HIS A 98 3.91 16.95 -10.03
CA HIS A 98 4.33 17.70 -8.84
C HIS A 98 3.25 17.76 -7.76
N GLU A 99 1.97 17.74 -8.15
CA GLU A 99 0.86 17.72 -7.19
C GLU A 99 0.72 16.35 -6.53
N ILE A 100 0.88 15.28 -7.29
CA ILE A 100 0.90 13.91 -6.76
C ILE A 100 2.03 13.77 -5.74
N LEU A 101 3.23 14.25 -6.09
CA LEU A 101 4.40 14.21 -5.21
C LEU A 101 4.19 15.03 -3.92
N ARG A 102 3.63 16.24 -4.04
CA ARG A 102 3.36 17.13 -2.88
C ARG A 102 2.36 16.53 -1.91
N ILE A 103 1.28 15.94 -2.42
CA ILE A 103 0.14 15.48 -1.61
C ILE A 103 0.36 14.08 -1.05
N ASN A 104 0.93 13.19 -1.86
CA ASN A 104 1.04 11.77 -1.55
C ASN A 104 2.46 11.33 -1.13
N GLY A 105 3.46 12.16 -1.41
CA GLY A 105 4.86 11.85 -1.15
C GLY A 105 5.52 11.01 -2.24
N LEU A 106 6.82 10.79 -2.08
CA LEU A 106 7.67 10.12 -3.07
C LEU A 106 7.27 8.65 -3.29
N ASP A 107 6.89 7.94 -2.23
CA ASP A 107 6.58 6.50 -2.33
C ASP A 107 5.33 6.23 -3.17
N ALA A 108 4.26 6.99 -2.94
CA ALA A 108 3.03 6.88 -3.71
C ALA A 108 3.23 7.31 -5.17
N TYR A 109 4.02 8.35 -5.41
CA TYR A 109 4.39 8.77 -6.75
C TYR A 109 5.17 7.67 -7.47
N SER A 110 6.17 7.08 -6.83
CA SER A 110 6.98 6.00 -7.39
C SER A 110 6.14 4.78 -7.75
N PHE A 111 5.13 4.46 -6.95
CA PHE A 111 4.20 3.36 -7.24
C PHE A 111 3.36 3.64 -8.50
N ILE A 112 2.86 4.86 -8.66
CA ILE A 112 2.11 5.25 -9.88
C ILE A 112 3.04 5.17 -11.11
N TRP A 113 4.26 5.67 -11.01
CA TRP A 113 5.25 5.58 -12.07
C TRP A 113 5.64 4.14 -12.43
N PHE A 114 5.68 3.25 -11.46
CA PHE A 114 5.85 1.82 -11.73
C PHE A 114 4.71 1.25 -12.59
N ILE A 115 3.46 1.63 -12.31
CA ILE A 115 2.32 1.21 -13.15
C ILE A 115 2.45 1.80 -14.57
N VAL A 116 2.81 3.07 -14.68
CA VAL A 116 3.04 3.74 -15.97
C VAL A 116 4.18 3.06 -16.74
N LEU A 117 5.26 2.67 -16.05
CA LEU A 117 6.36 1.90 -16.64
C LEU A 117 5.87 0.56 -17.20
N MET A 118 5.05 -0.17 -16.46
CA MET A 118 4.47 -1.44 -16.93
C MET A 118 3.64 -1.22 -18.20
N LEU A 119 2.78 -0.21 -18.22
CA LEU A 119 2.00 0.15 -19.40
C LEU A 119 2.91 0.54 -20.58
N ARG A 120 3.91 1.36 -20.34
CA ARG A 120 4.88 1.82 -21.36
C ARG A 120 5.69 0.67 -21.96
N ILE A 121 5.99 -0.37 -21.18
CA ILE A 121 6.70 -1.56 -21.66
C ILE A 121 5.73 -2.48 -22.41
N PHE A 122 4.62 -2.86 -21.79
CA PHE A 122 3.78 -3.95 -22.29
C PHE A 122 2.87 -3.53 -23.46
N VAL A 123 2.38 -2.29 -23.50
CA VAL A 123 1.47 -1.86 -24.57
C VAL A 123 2.14 -1.91 -25.96
N PRO A 124 3.36 -1.36 -26.18
CA PRO A 124 4.03 -1.50 -27.47
C PRO A 124 4.38 -2.95 -27.82
N ILE A 125 4.82 -3.75 -26.83
CA ILE A 125 5.10 -5.17 -27.02
C ILE A 125 3.84 -5.91 -27.45
N TRP A 126 2.70 -5.64 -26.80
CA TRP A 126 1.42 -6.22 -27.14
C TRP A 126 0.98 -5.87 -28.56
N ILE A 127 1.05 -4.60 -28.94
CA ILE A 127 0.70 -4.14 -30.28
C ILE A 127 1.60 -4.80 -31.34
N LEU A 128 2.92 -4.78 -31.13
CA LEU A 128 3.89 -5.40 -32.06
C LEU A 128 3.71 -6.92 -32.14
N SER A 129 3.37 -7.57 -31.04
CA SER A 129 3.07 -9.00 -31.03
C SER A 129 1.84 -9.32 -31.88
N TRP A 130 0.81 -8.51 -31.84
CA TRP A 130 -0.38 -8.69 -32.66
C TRP A 130 -0.11 -8.46 -34.15
N ILE A 131 0.69 -7.43 -34.49
CA ILE A 131 0.96 -7.06 -35.87
C ILE A 131 1.99 -7.98 -36.51
N VAL A 132 3.00 -8.43 -35.76
CA VAL A 132 4.15 -9.16 -36.32
C VAL A 132 4.15 -10.63 -35.91
N LEU A 133 4.06 -10.93 -34.59
CA LEU A 133 4.16 -12.33 -34.12
C LEU A 133 2.96 -13.17 -34.50
N MET A 134 1.75 -12.66 -34.36
CA MET A 134 0.58 -13.46 -34.72
C MET A 134 0.54 -13.86 -36.20
N PRO A 135 0.74 -12.94 -37.16
CA PRO A 135 0.84 -13.33 -38.55
C PRO A 135 2.04 -14.25 -38.84
N LEU A 136 3.17 -14.04 -38.16
CA LEU A 136 4.38 -14.86 -38.34
C LEU A 136 4.12 -16.31 -37.88
N TYR A 137 3.36 -16.50 -36.79
CA TYR A 137 2.99 -17.82 -36.30
C TYR A 137 1.87 -18.48 -37.15
N ALA A 138 0.90 -17.69 -37.62
CA ALA A 138 -0.24 -18.18 -38.38
C ALA A 138 0.04 -18.40 -39.86
N ALA A 139 1.13 -17.83 -40.43
CA ALA A 139 1.40 -17.93 -41.85
C ALA A 139 1.54 -19.39 -42.29
N ASP A 140 0.70 -19.80 -43.24
CA ASP A 140 0.79 -21.11 -43.86
C ASP A 140 1.91 -21.17 -44.88
N LEU A 141 2.89 -22.03 -44.66
CA LEU A 141 3.82 -22.41 -45.70
C LEU A 141 3.28 -23.60 -46.46
N PRO A 142 3.37 -23.60 -47.81
CA PRO A 142 3.00 -24.78 -48.61
C PRO A 142 3.90 -25.95 -48.16
N VAL A 143 3.32 -26.92 -47.53
CA VAL A 143 4.00 -28.21 -47.26
C VAL A 143 3.96 -28.97 -48.57
N ASN A 144 5.13 -29.19 -49.16
CA ASN A 144 5.28 -30.08 -50.29
C ASN A 144 4.85 -31.48 -49.83
N SER A 145 3.79 -31.98 -50.45
CA SER A 145 3.41 -33.39 -50.62
C SER A 145 2.78 -34.14 -49.45
N GLY A 146 1.52 -34.39 -49.55
CA GLY A 146 0.92 -35.74 -49.40
C GLY A 146 0.69 -36.34 -48.01
N SER A 147 1.12 -35.78 -46.97
CA SER A 147 0.78 -36.20 -45.61
C SER A 147 0.04 -35.08 -44.87
N ASP A 148 -1.11 -35.43 -44.25
CA ASP A 148 -1.80 -34.52 -43.39
C ASP A 148 -0.82 -33.93 -42.36
N PRO A 149 -0.74 -32.59 -42.19
CA PRO A 149 0.16 -31.99 -41.23
C PRO A 149 -0.26 -32.37 -39.83
N VAL A 150 0.35 -33.42 -39.33
CA VAL A 150 0.26 -33.78 -37.90
C VAL A 150 0.80 -32.61 -37.11
N GLY A 151 -0.08 -31.90 -36.40
CA GLY A 151 0.33 -30.85 -35.45
C GLY A 151 -0.05 -29.42 -35.79
N ARG A 152 -0.84 -29.13 -36.82
CA ARG A 152 -1.37 -27.76 -37.00
C ARG A 152 -2.33 -27.41 -35.87
N GLY A 153 -1.98 -26.38 -35.11
CA GLY A 153 -2.89 -25.82 -34.12
C GLY A 153 -4.17 -25.32 -34.78
N LYS A 154 -5.34 -25.82 -34.32
CA LYS A 154 -6.63 -25.32 -34.75
C LYS A 154 -7.05 -24.12 -33.90
N GLY A 155 -7.76 -23.16 -34.50
CA GLY A 155 -8.23 -21.98 -33.77
C GLY A 155 -7.10 -21.08 -33.26
N PHE A 156 -7.14 -20.67 -32.02
CA PHE A 156 -6.10 -19.79 -31.44
C PHE A 156 -4.73 -20.47 -31.28
N ASN A 157 -4.64 -21.79 -31.31
CA ASN A 157 -3.36 -22.50 -31.23
C ASN A 157 -2.45 -22.21 -32.42
N MET A 158 -3.01 -21.81 -33.56
CA MET A 158 -2.21 -21.36 -34.72
C MET A 158 -1.35 -20.14 -34.46
N PHE A 159 -1.70 -19.30 -33.46
CA PHE A 159 -0.95 -18.11 -33.06
C PHE A 159 0.10 -18.37 -31.98
N THR A 160 0.36 -19.62 -31.64
CA THR A 160 1.38 -20.01 -30.66
C THR A 160 2.69 -20.37 -31.31
N PHE A 161 3.79 -20.27 -30.58
CA PHE A 161 5.11 -20.68 -31.05
C PHE A 161 5.17 -22.15 -31.46
N GLY A 162 4.34 -23.00 -30.83
CA GLY A 162 4.20 -24.42 -31.20
C GLY A 162 3.82 -24.66 -32.66
N ASN A 163 3.18 -23.71 -33.33
CA ASN A 163 2.85 -23.79 -34.75
C ASN A 163 4.07 -23.54 -35.67
N VAL A 164 5.17 -23.05 -35.14
CA VAL A 164 6.41 -22.75 -35.87
C VAL A 164 7.42 -23.90 -35.79
N ILE A 165 7.26 -24.80 -34.83
CA ILE A 165 8.21 -25.92 -34.61
C ILE A 165 7.93 -27.02 -35.60
N ASN A 166 8.69 -27.10 -36.69
CA ASN A 166 8.77 -28.25 -37.57
C ASN A 166 10.07 -28.31 -38.36
N GLU A 167 10.40 -29.46 -38.89
CA GLU A 167 11.74 -29.91 -39.30
C GLU A 167 12.30 -29.31 -40.62
N ASN A 168 11.67 -28.32 -41.23
CA ASN A 168 12.05 -27.79 -42.56
C ASN A 168 12.82 -26.46 -42.51
N ASN A 169 13.78 -26.27 -43.44
CA ASN A 169 14.60 -25.06 -43.57
C ASN A 169 13.83 -23.72 -43.66
N GLN A 170 12.58 -23.71 -44.12
CA GLN A 170 11.78 -22.48 -44.18
C GLN A 170 11.30 -22.02 -42.81
N GLN A 171 11.18 -22.94 -41.90
CA GLN A 171 10.76 -22.63 -40.52
C GLN A 171 11.89 -22.08 -39.67
N GLN A 172 13.16 -22.38 -40.01
CA GLN A 172 14.32 -21.73 -39.43
C GLN A 172 14.32 -20.21 -39.69
N LYS A 173 13.84 -19.76 -40.87
CA LYS A 173 13.71 -18.31 -41.15
C LYS A 173 12.67 -17.63 -40.28
N ARG A 174 11.55 -18.32 -39.93
CA ARG A 174 10.55 -17.79 -39.05
C ARG A 174 11.07 -17.74 -37.61
N SER A 175 11.74 -18.78 -37.15
CA SER A 175 12.39 -18.79 -35.84
C SER A 175 13.41 -17.69 -35.70
N ALA A 176 14.17 -17.38 -36.75
CA ALA A 176 15.08 -16.24 -36.81
C ALA A 176 14.31 -14.91 -36.65
N GLY A 177 13.16 -14.76 -37.32
CA GLY A 177 12.29 -13.57 -37.17
C GLY A 177 11.78 -13.38 -35.77
N VAL A 178 11.34 -14.46 -35.12
CA VAL A 178 10.93 -14.45 -33.68
C VAL A 178 12.10 -14.06 -32.77
N LEU A 179 13.30 -14.58 -33.04
CA LEU A 179 14.50 -14.28 -32.28
C LEU A 179 14.87 -12.79 -32.39
N ILE A 180 14.86 -12.23 -33.62
CA ILE A 180 15.13 -10.81 -33.84
C ILE A 180 14.14 -9.94 -33.06
N LEU A 181 12.84 -10.27 -33.12
CA LEU A 181 11.83 -9.52 -32.42
C LEU A 181 12.00 -9.62 -30.90
N HIS A 182 12.42 -10.78 -30.40
CA HIS A 182 12.75 -10.96 -28.98
C HIS A 182 13.88 -10.01 -28.53
N TYR A 183 14.94 -9.87 -29.31
CA TYR A 183 16.01 -8.91 -29.00
C TYR A 183 15.52 -7.45 -29.04
N ILE A 184 14.62 -7.12 -29.97
CA ILE A 184 13.98 -5.78 -29.98
C ILE A 184 13.18 -5.55 -28.70
N PHE A 185 12.40 -6.52 -28.24
CA PHE A 185 11.65 -6.41 -26.99
C PHE A 185 12.56 -6.29 -25.78
N MET A 186 13.66 -7.06 -25.75
CA MET A 186 14.66 -6.94 -24.69
C MET A 186 15.30 -5.55 -24.64
N ALA A 187 15.72 -5.05 -25.81
CA ALA A 187 16.29 -3.70 -25.91
C ALA A 187 15.29 -2.63 -25.46
N TRP A 188 14.02 -2.75 -25.87
CA TRP A 188 12.94 -1.87 -25.45
C TRP A 188 12.72 -1.92 -23.93
N PHE A 189 12.72 -3.11 -23.35
CA PHE A 189 12.58 -3.31 -21.92
C PHE A 189 13.73 -2.65 -21.13
N ILE A 190 14.97 -2.93 -21.51
CA ILE A 190 16.17 -2.36 -20.88
C ILE A 190 16.18 -0.83 -21.01
N PHE A 191 15.86 -0.28 -22.18
CA PHE A 191 15.77 1.16 -22.42
C PHE A 191 14.78 1.83 -21.46
N ASN A 192 13.56 1.27 -21.32
CA ASN A 192 12.55 1.84 -20.45
C ASN A 192 12.93 1.76 -18.97
N ILE A 193 13.55 0.67 -18.52
CA ILE A 193 14.05 0.57 -17.15
C ILE A 193 15.12 1.63 -16.89
N HIS A 194 16.08 1.76 -17.78
CA HIS A 194 17.15 2.75 -17.66
C HIS A 194 16.59 4.19 -17.58
N ASP A 195 15.65 4.53 -18.47
CA ASP A 195 15.01 5.84 -18.50
C ASP A 195 14.28 6.15 -17.20
N VAL A 196 13.45 5.21 -16.73
CA VAL A 196 12.68 5.38 -15.46
C VAL A 196 13.61 5.43 -14.25
N MET A 197 14.66 4.60 -14.19
CA MET A 197 15.62 4.65 -13.10
C MET A 197 16.37 5.99 -13.05
N THR A 198 16.75 6.51 -14.20
CA THR A 198 17.40 7.82 -14.30
C THR A 198 16.44 8.94 -13.83
N HIS A 199 15.20 8.89 -14.28
CA HIS A 199 14.17 9.83 -13.83
C HIS A 199 13.93 9.75 -12.33
N PHE A 200 13.80 8.54 -11.80
CA PHE A 200 13.60 8.31 -10.36
C PHE A 200 14.76 8.85 -9.52
N ILE A 201 16.00 8.63 -9.94
CA ILE A 201 17.18 9.13 -9.22
C ILE A 201 17.17 10.67 -9.17
N LYS A 202 16.86 11.33 -10.30
CA LYS A 202 16.75 12.80 -10.36
C LYS A 202 15.66 13.30 -9.42
N LEU A 203 14.46 12.74 -9.52
CA LEU A 203 13.30 13.12 -8.70
C LEU A 203 13.56 12.87 -7.21
N ARG A 204 14.13 11.72 -6.87
CA ARG A 204 14.51 11.42 -5.48
C ARG A 204 15.50 12.42 -4.94
N LYS A 205 16.49 12.81 -5.73
CA LYS A 205 17.47 13.83 -5.35
C LYS A 205 16.78 15.18 -5.10
N GLU A 206 15.93 15.63 -6.02
CA GLU A 206 15.16 16.87 -5.89
C GLU A 206 14.25 16.85 -4.64
N PHE A 207 13.53 15.76 -4.41
CA PHE A 207 12.67 15.60 -3.23
C PHE A 207 13.48 15.65 -1.92
N LEU A 208 14.56 14.88 -1.82
CA LEU A 208 15.38 14.82 -0.63
C LEU A 208 16.11 16.14 -0.33
N THR A 209 16.46 16.91 -1.37
CA THR A 209 17.11 18.22 -1.21
C THR A 209 16.11 19.38 -1.08
N SER A 210 14.81 19.12 -1.23
CA SER A 210 13.76 20.14 -1.10
C SER A 210 13.81 20.81 0.29
N PRO A 211 13.48 22.12 0.39
CA PRO A 211 13.49 22.83 1.68
C PRO A 211 12.60 22.17 2.74
N ASP A 212 11.45 21.63 2.32
CA ASP A 212 10.48 20.98 3.22
C ASP A 212 11.06 19.72 3.84
N HIS A 213 11.76 18.88 3.06
CA HIS A 213 12.39 17.67 3.57
C HIS A 213 13.69 17.96 4.32
N ARG A 214 14.57 18.81 3.75
CA ARG A 214 15.89 19.14 4.31
C ARG A 214 15.83 19.72 5.72
N ASN A 215 14.77 20.45 6.06
CA ASN A 215 14.61 21.10 7.36
C ASN A 215 14.02 20.17 8.42
N THR A 216 13.54 18.98 8.06
CA THR A 216 13.01 18.02 9.03
C THR A 216 14.11 17.47 9.92
N ASN A 217 13.78 17.18 11.18
CA ASN A 217 14.71 16.51 12.09
C ASN A 217 15.06 15.10 11.58
N GLN A 218 14.14 14.42 10.92
CA GLN A 218 14.37 13.10 10.32
C GLN A 218 15.50 13.13 9.29
N ALA A 219 15.53 14.12 8.39
CA ALA A 219 16.59 14.26 7.38
C ALA A 219 17.96 14.60 7.97
N LYS A 220 18.00 15.16 9.20
CA LYS A 220 19.21 15.54 9.91
C LYS A 220 19.69 14.51 10.92
N THR A 221 18.93 13.42 11.13
CA THR A 221 19.25 12.39 12.13
C THR A 221 19.68 11.10 11.43
N PHE A 222 20.75 10.50 11.90
CA PHE A 222 21.15 9.16 11.50
C PHE A 222 21.26 8.23 12.71
N LEU A 223 21.10 6.95 12.47
CA LEU A 223 21.22 5.89 13.47
C LEU A 223 22.59 5.24 13.36
N VAL A 224 23.32 5.22 14.48
CA VAL A 224 24.55 4.45 14.63
C VAL A 224 24.22 3.15 15.33
N THR A 225 24.63 2.02 14.75
CA THR A 225 24.45 0.68 15.32
C THR A 225 25.79 0.07 15.66
N SER A 226 25.79 -0.94 16.55
CA SER A 226 27.00 -1.66 16.96
C SER A 226 28.08 -0.76 17.60
N VAL A 227 27.64 0.21 18.39
CA VAL A 227 28.55 1.10 19.12
C VAL A 227 29.29 0.30 20.20
N PRO A 228 30.64 0.29 20.23
CA PRO A 228 31.39 -0.37 21.27
C PRO A 228 31.12 0.25 22.66
N ASN A 229 31.11 -0.57 23.70
CA ASN A 229 30.79 -0.15 25.06
C ASN A 229 31.62 1.05 25.57
N GLN A 230 32.87 1.17 25.14
CA GLN A 230 33.73 2.28 25.49
C GLN A 230 33.28 3.67 24.97
N TYR A 231 32.45 3.67 23.91
CA TYR A 231 31.89 4.87 23.28
C TYR A 231 30.42 5.12 23.60
N LEU A 232 29.78 4.25 24.41
CA LEU A 232 28.37 4.39 24.80
C LEU A 232 28.18 5.51 25.84
N SER A 233 28.61 6.73 25.49
CA SER A 233 28.35 7.94 26.22
C SER A 233 28.05 9.05 25.23
N GLU A 234 27.06 9.89 25.54
CA GLU A 234 26.64 11.01 24.66
C GLU A 234 27.81 11.96 24.40
N THR A 235 28.61 12.22 25.43
CA THR A 235 29.80 13.08 25.34
C THR A 235 30.87 12.48 24.42
N LYS A 236 31.16 11.20 24.54
CA LYS A 236 32.18 10.53 23.72
C LYS A 236 31.75 10.42 22.26
N ILE A 237 30.48 10.10 22.00
CA ILE A 237 29.93 10.08 20.63
C ILE A 237 29.98 11.50 20.05
N LYS A 238 29.62 12.52 20.82
CA LYS A 238 29.68 13.89 20.37
C LYS A 238 31.12 14.29 20.01
N GLN A 239 32.11 14.00 20.87
CA GLN A 239 33.52 14.26 20.61
C GLN A 239 34.06 13.56 19.38
N LEU A 240 33.64 12.31 19.15
CA LEU A 240 34.03 11.52 17.97
C LEU A 240 33.64 12.19 16.66
N TYR A 241 32.47 12.83 16.63
CA TYR A 241 31.92 13.43 15.41
C TYR A 241 32.02 14.95 15.34
N GLU A 242 32.47 15.61 16.41
CA GLU A 242 32.49 17.09 16.52
C GLU A 242 33.36 17.75 15.45
N ASN A 243 34.47 17.09 15.08
CA ASN A 243 35.40 17.57 14.06
C ASN A 243 34.98 17.32 12.62
N LEU A 244 33.84 16.65 12.41
CA LEU A 244 33.36 16.33 11.07
C LEU A 244 32.41 17.39 10.50
N PRO A 245 32.39 17.59 9.18
CA PRO A 245 31.57 18.62 8.56
C PRO A 245 30.08 18.43 8.87
N GLY A 246 29.42 19.48 9.31
CA GLY A 246 27.99 19.49 9.59
C GLY A 246 27.63 19.62 11.08
N GLY A 247 28.56 19.38 12.00
CA GLY A 247 28.38 19.54 13.44
C GLY A 247 27.23 18.72 14.04
N ILE A 248 27.32 18.40 15.32
CA ILE A 248 26.27 17.61 16.02
C ILE A 248 25.48 18.55 16.91
N LYS A 249 24.13 18.46 16.78
CA LYS A 249 23.22 19.20 17.65
C LYS A 249 22.91 18.41 18.92
N ARG A 250 22.60 17.13 18.80
CA ARG A 250 22.23 16.26 19.93
C ARG A 250 22.48 14.78 19.64
N VAL A 251 22.79 14.03 20.68
CA VAL A 251 22.95 12.58 20.64
C VAL A 251 21.98 11.96 21.64
N TRP A 252 21.35 10.86 21.27
CA TRP A 252 20.54 10.03 22.16
C TRP A 252 21.02 8.60 22.07
N ILE A 253 21.43 8.04 23.19
CA ILE A 253 21.78 6.62 23.28
C ILE A 253 20.49 5.83 23.53
N ASN A 254 20.24 4.79 22.76
CA ASN A 254 19.13 3.90 23.03
C ASN A 254 19.39 3.14 24.33
N ARG A 255 18.35 3.07 25.16
CA ARG A 255 18.42 2.38 26.44
C ARG A 255 17.28 1.38 26.56
N ASN A 256 17.53 0.29 27.25
CA ASN A 256 16.49 -0.69 27.53
C ASN A 256 15.56 -0.14 28.62
N LEU A 257 14.38 0.31 28.24
CA LEU A 257 13.38 0.89 29.12
C LEU A 257 12.51 -0.18 29.82
N LYS A 258 12.94 -1.45 29.82
CA LYS A 258 12.25 -2.57 30.49
C LYS A 258 10.79 -2.72 30.07
N GLU A 259 9.87 -2.36 30.96
CA GLU A 259 8.43 -2.59 30.77
C GLU A 259 7.70 -1.46 30.03
N LEU A 260 8.27 -0.26 29.96
CA LEU A 260 7.63 0.90 29.36
C LEU A 260 7.13 0.65 27.92
N PRO A 261 7.91 0.02 27.02
CA PRO A 261 7.43 -0.26 25.65
C PRO A 261 6.19 -1.15 25.61
N LYS A 262 6.10 -2.15 26.50
CA LYS A 262 4.94 -3.04 26.60
C LYS A 262 3.70 -2.32 27.12
N LEU A 263 3.86 -1.43 28.09
CA LEU A 263 2.77 -0.61 28.60
C LEU A 263 2.21 0.32 27.53
N VAL A 264 3.10 0.97 26.76
CA VAL A 264 2.72 1.83 25.64
C VAL A 264 1.98 1.01 24.57
N GLU A 265 2.48 -0.16 24.21
CA GLU A 265 1.83 -1.06 23.25
C GLU A 265 0.44 -1.48 23.70
N ASN A 266 0.29 -1.84 24.97
CA ASN A 266 -1.00 -2.21 25.55
C ASN A 266 -1.99 -1.04 25.55
N ARG A 267 -1.52 0.17 25.89
CA ARG A 267 -2.32 1.39 25.82
C ARG A 267 -2.78 1.66 24.39
N ASP A 268 -1.91 1.54 23.40
CA ASP A 268 -2.23 1.75 21.99
C ASP A 268 -3.24 0.69 21.47
N LYS A 269 -3.08 -0.56 21.89
CA LYS A 269 -4.08 -1.61 21.60
C LYS A 269 -5.46 -1.29 22.18
N LEU A 270 -5.50 -0.77 23.41
CA LEU A 270 -6.75 -0.37 24.05
C LEU A 270 -7.37 0.87 23.40
N ALA A 271 -6.55 1.87 23.04
CA ALA A 271 -6.98 3.06 22.32
C ALA A 271 -7.60 2.69 20.96
N ASN A 272 -6.96 1.82 20.19
CA ASN A 272 -7.49 1.32 18.91
C ASN A 272 -8.82 0.56 19.08
N LYS A 273 -8.96 -0.22 20.17
CA LYS A 273 -10.24 -0.88 20.50
C LYS A 273 -11.35 0.13 20.82
N LEU A 274 -11.03 1.19 21.58
CA LEU A 274 -11.97 2.26 21.88
C LEU A 274 -12.41 2.98 20.61
N GLU A 275 -11.48 3.35 19.76
CA GLU A 275 -11.76 4.03 18.49
C GLU A 275 -12.66 3.18 17.58
N GLY A 276 -12.38 1.89 17.45
CA GLY A 276 -13.22 0.94 16.74
C GLY A 276 -14.62 0.78 17.36
N ALA A 277 -14.73 0.80 18.69
CA ALA A 277 -16.00 0.71 19.41
C ALA A 277 -16.84 1.98 19.24
N VAL A 278 -16.23 3.15 19.35
CA VAL A 278 -16.88 4.45 19.14
C VAL A 278 -17.35 4.59 17.68
N SER A 279 -16.51 4.24 16.72
CA SER A 279 -16.89 4.24 15.28
C SER A 279 -18.10 3.34 15.01
N LYS A 280 -18.15 2.16 15.65
CA LYS A 280 -19.28 1.24 15.56
C LYS A 280 -20.54 1.78 16.22
N LEU A 281 -20.40 2.46 17.37
CA LEU A 281 -21.50 3.14 18.07
C LEU A 281 -22.10 4.22 17.17
N ILE A 282 -21.27 5.14 16.64
CA ILE A 282 -21.68 6.23 15.76
C ILE A 282 -22.38 5.67 14.52
N SER A 283 -21.79 4.68 13.86
CA SER A 283 -22.38 4.03 12.69
C SER A 283 -23.74 3.39 12.98
N THR A 284 -23.91 2.82 14.19
CA THR A 284 -25.18 2.21 14.60
C THR A 284 -26.23 3.27 14.91
N ALA A 285 -25.83 4.35 15.59
CA ALA A 285 -26.71 5.50 15.89
C ALA A 285 -27.18 6.16 14.59
N ALA A 286 -26.28 6.49 13.68
CA ALA A 286 -26.59 7.08 12.38
C ALA A 286 -27.58 6.23 11.55
N LYS A 287 -27.43 4.89 11.58
CA LYS A 287 -28.39 3.97 10.93
C LYS A 287 -29.77 3.98 11.53
N LYS A 288 -29.88 4.17 12.85
CA LYS A 288 -31.18 4.24 13.53
C LYS A 288 -31.90 5.56 13.25
N VAL A 289 -31.16 6.67 13.27
CA VAL A 289 -31.68 7.99 12.86
C VAL A 289 -32.17 7.96 11.41
N LYS A 290 -31.36 7.44 10.50
CA LYS A 290 -31.73 7.30 9.07
C LYS A 290 -32.97 6.44 8.85
N LYS A 291 -33.24 5.47 9.72
CA LYS A 291 -34.43 4.60 9.68
C LYS A 291 -35.63 5.20 10.40
N GLY A 292 -35.58 6.43 10.90
CA GLY A 292 -36.66 7.07 11.65
C GLY A 292 -36.96 6.41 13.00
N LYS A 293 -36.05 5.60 13.54
CA LYS A 293 -36.28 4.89 14.81
C LYS A 293 -35.95 5.73 16.04
N VAL A 294 -35.15 6.77 15.88
CA VAL A 294 -34.74 7.70 16.94
C VAL A 294 -34.54 9.07 16.27
N GLU A 295 -35.09 10.12 16.87
CA GLU A 295 -34.89 11.48 16.41
C GLU A 295 -33.46 11.96 16.70
N ALA A 296 -32.89 12.75 15.78
CA ALA A 296 -31.59 13.36 16.00
C ALA A 296 -31.71 14.48 17.04
N VAL A 297 -30.91 14.40 18.11
CA VAL A 297 -30.83 15.47 19.12
C VAL A 297 -29.73 16.42 18.70
N ALA A 298 -30.09 17.71 18.51
CA ALA A 298 -29.12 18.77 18.34
C ALA A 298 -28.46 19.02 19.72
N LEU A 299 -27.13 18.87 19.77
CA LEU A 299 -26.36 19.29 20.93
C LEU A 299 -26.06 20.78 20.83
N PRO A 300 -26.11 21.54 21.93
CA PRO A 300 -25.66 22.93 21.95
C PRO A 300 -24.18 23.02 21.46
N GLU A 301 -23.88 24.06 20.69
CA GLU A 301 -22.50 24.31 20.25
C GLU A 301 -21.58 24.42 21.48
N GLY A 302 -20.52 23.58 21.50
CA GLY A 302 -19.52 23.54 22.57
C GLY A 302 -19.78 22.51 23.68
N SER A 303 -20.89 21.77 23.66
CA SER A 303 -21.12 20.68 24.62
C SER A 303 -20.45 19.38 24.20
N GLU A 304 -19.66 18.77 25.08
CA GLU A 304 -19.13 17.43 24.84
C GLU A 304 -20.29 16.42 24.89
N PRO A 305 -20.37 15.49 23.93
CA PRO A 305 -21.38 14.45 23.92
C PRO A 305 -21.22 13.52 25.13
N SER A 306 -22.14 13.60 26.07
CA SER A 306 -22.19 12.68 27.20
C SER A 306 -22.58 11.26 26.76
N LEU A 307 -22.20 10.24 27.55
CA LEU A 307 -22.63 8.86 27.30
C LEU A 307 -24.15 8.68 27.40
N ASP A 308 -24.83 9.55 28.15
CA ASP A 308 -26.29 9.53 28.30
C ASP A 308 -26.99 9.86 26.98
N VAL A 309 -26.37 10.73 26.14
CA VAL A 309 -26.87 10.98 24.79
C VAL A 309 -26.69 9.77 23.89
N ALA A 310 -25.60 9.03 24.05
CA ALA A 310 -25.36 7.80 23.30
C ALA A 310 -26.35 6.69 23.64
N ASP A 311 -26.85 6.63 24.89
CA ASP A 311 -27.83 5.63 25.34
C ASP A 311 -29.18 5.75 24.64
N ARG A 312 -29.60 6.94 24.27
CA ARG A 312 -30.80 7.17 23.45
C ARG A 312 -30.73 6.45 22.12
N TYR A 313 -29.54 6.45 21.52
CA TYR A 313 -29.31 5.82 20.20
C TYR A 313 -29.00 4.34 20.30
N VAL A 314 -28.13 3.96 21.25
CA VAL A 314 -27.67 2.58 21.42
C VAL A 314 -27.65 2.21 22.90
N PRO A 315 -28.70 1.49 23.42
CA PRO A 315 -28.72 1.03 24.76
C PRO A 315 -27.48 0.23 25.13
N GLU A 316 -27.04 0.30 26.38
CA GLU A 316 -25.82 -0.33 26.88
C GLU A 316 -25.70 -1.84 26.57
N LYS A 317 -26.82 -2.57 26.59
CA LYS A 317 -26.87 -4.00 26.20
C LYS A 317 -26.42 -4.26 24.75
N LYS A 318 -26.56 -3.28 23.84
CA LYS A 318 -26.21 -3.37 22.42
C LYS A 318 -24.90 -2.68 22.04
N ARG A 319 -24.22 -2.07 23.00
CA ARG A 319 -22.91 -1.47 22.80
C ARG A 319 -21.84 -2.50 22.47
N PRO A 320 -20.74 -2.13 21.81
CA PRO A 320 -19.62 -3.02 21.56
C PRO A 320 -19.01 -3.51 22.87
N LYS A 321 -18.91 -4.83 23.03
CA LYS A 321 -18.33 -5.48 24.21
C LYS A 321 -17.09 -6.27 23.81
N HIS A 322 -16.09 -6.30 24.68
CA HIS A 322 -14.95 -7.21 24.57
C HIS A 322 -14.80 -8.03 25.86
N ARG A 323 -14.00 -9.07 25.78
CA ARG A 323 -13.70 -9.90 26.97
C ARG A 323 -12.36 -9.50 27.54
N LEU A 324 -12.30 -9.43 28.87
CA LEU A 324 -11.06 -9.26 29.62
C LEU A 324 -10.38 -10.63 29.74
N GLY A 325 -9.13 -10.72 29.31
CA GLY A 325 -8.32 -11.92 29.42
C GLY A 325 -7.37 -12.15 28.26
N LYS A 326 -6.36 -13.00 28.46
CA LYS A 326 -5.37 -13.35 27.43
C LYS A 326 -5.94 -14.26 26.33
N ILE A 327 -7.04 -14.98 26.62
CA ILE A 327 -7.67 -15.92 25.70
C ILE A 327 -8.96 -15.29 25.16
N PRO A 328 -9.15 -15.19 23.83
CA PRO A 328 -10.30 -14.47 23.22
C PRO A 328 -11.69 -15.00 23.63
N CYS A 329 -11.78 -16.24 24.09
CA CYS A 329 -13.05 -16.89 24.42
C CYS A 329 -13.36 -16.95 25.93
N ILE A 330 -12.39 -16.69 26.80
CA ILE A 330 -12.53 -16.83 28.27
C ILE A 330 -12.31 -15.45 28.89
N GLY A 331 -13.24 -15.03 29.75
CA GLY A 331 -13.17 -13.76 30.49
C GLY A 331 -14.51 -13.04 30.58
N GLU A 332 -14.59 -12.10 31.49
CA GLU A 332 -15.75 -11.26 31.70
C GLU A 332 -16.00 -10.34 30.48
N LYS A 333 -17.27 -10.24 30.08
CA LYS A 333 -17.68 -9.32 29.01
C LYS A 333 -17.93 -7.94 29.59
N VAL A 334 -17.09 -7.00 29.20
CA VAL A 334 -17.20 -5.59 29.58
C VAL A 334 -17.60 -4.71 28.41
N ASP A 335 -18.25 -3.58 28.70
CA ASP A 335 -18.47 -2.53 27.70
C ASP A 335 -17.13 -1.92 27.34
N THR A 336 -16.80 -1.99 26.03
CA THR A 336 -15.49 -1.53 25.54
C THR A 336 -15.28 -0.04 25.76
N ILE A 337 -16.34 0.76 25.66
CA ILE A 337 -16.25 2.22 25.75
C ILE A 337 -16.04 2.63 27.21
N ASN A 338 -16.87 2.13 28.11
CA ASN A 338 -16.78 2.45 29.53
C ASN A 338 -15.45 1.97 30.12
N TYR A 339 -15.09 0.71 29.90
CA TYR A 339 -13.83 0.15 30.35
C TYR A 339 -12.61 0.94 29.83
N SER A 340 -12.61 1.27 28.54
CA SER A 340 -11.46 2.00 27.97
C SER A 340 -11.37 3.44 28.48
N ARG A 341 -12.50 4.09 28.79
CA ARG A 341 -12.52 5.45 29.38
C ARG A 341 -11.95 5.50 30.80
N GLU A 342 -12.09 4.44 31.56
CA GLU A 342 -11.52 4.33 32.90
C GLU A 342 -10.06 3.90 32.87
N GLU A 343 -9.73 2.91 32.02
CA GLU A 343 -8.42 2.28 32.00
C GLU A 343 -7.36 3.13 31.27
N LEU A 344 -7.73 3.82 30.15
CA LEU A 344 -6.77 4.66 29.40
C LEU A 344 -6.17 5.80 30.23
N PRO A 345 -6.95 6.57 31.03
CA PRO A 345 -6.37 7.59 31.90
C PRO A 345 -5.46 7.00 32.99
N ARG A 346 -5.79 5.79 33.49
CA ARG A 346 -4.94 5.09 34.46
C ARG A 346 -3.59 4.71 33.83
N MET A 347 -3.64 4.05 32.65
CA MET A 347 -2.44 3.67 31.91
C MET A 347 -1.61 4.89 31.48
N ASN A 348 -2.26 5.98 31.08
CA ASN A 348 -1.55 7.21 30.71
C ASN A 348 -0.80 7.82 31.90
N ARG A 349 -1.40 7.81 33.11
CA ARG A 349 -0.70 8.26 34.33
C ARG A 349 0.47 7.36 34.66
N GLU A 350 0.29 6.05 34.66
CA GLU A 350 1.36 5.07 34.89
C GLU A 350 2.52 5.24 33.90
N ILE A 351 2.21 5.41 32.62
CA ILE A 351 3.21 5.65 31.56
C ILE A 351 3.94 6.98 31.82
N GLU A 352 3.21 8.03 32.23
CA GLU A 352 3.82 9.33 32.48
C GLU A 352 4.73 9.30 33.71
N ASP A 353 4.31 8.64 34.78
CA ASP A 353 5.14 8.45 35.99
C ASP A 353 6.44 7.70 35.65
N ILE A 354 6.35 6.62 34.85
CA ILE A 354 7.54 5.89 34.41
C ILE A 354 8.40 6.78 33.50
N ARG A 355 7.80 7.58 32.59
CA ARG A 355 8.55 8.51 31.74
C ARG A 355 9.29 9.56 32.56
N GLN A 356 8.67 10.10 33.58
CA GLN A 356 9.34 11.07 34.46
C GLN A 356 10.52 10.42 35.22
N ASN A 357 10.33 9.19 35.70
CA ASN A 357 11.42 8.44 36.31
C ASN A 357 12.55 8.14 35.33
N VAL A 358 12.22 7.78 34.08
CA VAL A 358 13.23 7.59 33.00
C VAL A 358 13.96 8.89 32.69
N ILE A 359 13.29 10.05 32.70
CA ILE A 359 13.93 11.35 32.45
C ILE A 359 14.89 11.70 33.59
N ASN A 360 14.48 11.47 34.83
CA ASN A 360 15.27 11.78 36.01
C ASN A 360 16.49 10.86 36.15
N ASP A 361 16.31 9.58 35.92
CA ASP A 361 17.31 8.53 36.14
C ASP A 361 17.76 7.86 34.82
N TYR A 362 17.82 8.63 33.74
CA TYR A 362 18.10 8.11 32.40
C TYR A 362 19.40 7.27 32.34
N GLU A 363 20.43 7.68 33.05
CA GLU A 363 21.72 7.01 33.05
C GLU A 363 21.72 5.66 33.76
N THR A 364 20.75 5.37 34.62
CA THR A 364 20.67 4.10 35.35
C THR A 364 20.14 2.95 34.47
N TYR A 365 19.45 3.28 33.37
CA TYR A 365 18.97 2.27 32.41
C TYR A 365 20.13 1.73 31.57
N PRO A 366 20.23 0.41 31.35
CA PRO A 366 21.32 -0.18 30.58
C PRO A 366 21.30 0.35 29.13
N PRO A 367 22.42 0.87 28.63
CA PRO A 367 22.51 1.32 27.24
C PRO A 367 22.45 0.15 26.27
N GLU A 368 21.80 0.36 25.14
CA GLU A 368 21.87 -0.52 23.99
C GLU A 368 23.02 -0.08 23.06
N SER A 369 23.53 -0.97 22.22
CA SER A 369 24.64 -0.70 21.30
C SER A 369 24.23 0.17 20.10
N SER A 370 23.32 1.14 20.30
CA SER A 370 22.83 2.01 19.24
C SER A 370 22.55 3.42 19.76
N ALA A 371 22.73 4.42 18.88
CA ALA A 371 22.49 5.82 19.20
C ALA A 371 21.90 6.58 18.01
N PHE A 372 20.98 7.51 18.29
CA PHE A 372 20.51 8.51 17.32
C PHE A 372 21.35 9.76 17.42
N VAL A 373 21.87 10.23 16.30
CA VAL A 373 22.71 11.43 16.21
C VAL A 373 22.01 12.46 15.32
N LEU A 374 21.62 13.59 15.91
CA LEU A 374 21.05 14.72 15.19
C LEU A 374 22.14 15.72 14.82
N CYS A 375 22.33 15.92 13.54
CA CYS A 375 23.23 16.92 12.98
C CYS A 375 22.56 18.28 12.80
N ASN A 376 23.35 19.33 12.66
CA ASN A 376 22.84 20.65 12.33
C ASN A 376 22.32 20.74 10.89
N THR A 377 22.93 19.97 9.97
CA THR A 377 22.59 19.97 8.55
C THR A 377 22.31 18.56 8.05
N MET A 378 21.45 18.45 7.03
CA MET A 378 21.19 17.19 6.34
C MET A 378 22.48 16.64 5.67
N GLN A 379 23.31 17.53 5.12
CA GLN A 379 24.57 17.12 4.48
C GLN A 379 25.51 16.46 5.49
N GLY A 380 25.61 16.98 6.71
CA GLY A 380 26.39 16.37 7.78
C GLY A 380 25.87 14.99 8.13
N ALA A 381 24.56 14.83 8.33
CA ALA A 381 23.94 13.53 8.62
C ALA A 381 24.20 12.51 7.50
N TYR A 382 24.07 12.91 6.24
CA TYR A 382 24.33 12.05 5.10
C TYR A 382 25.81 11.64 5.01
N THR A 383 26.74 12.59 5.12
CA THR A 383 28.18 12.30 5.09
C THR A 383 28.59 11.35 6.21
N LEU A 384 28.08 11.59 7.43
CA LEU A 384 28.37 10.73 8.58
C LEU A 384 27.77 9.33 8.43
N SER A 385 26.58 9.21 7.85
CA SER A 385 25.96 7.91 7.59
C SER A 385 26.77 7.07 6.59
N LEU A 386 27.43 7.70 5.60
CA LEU A 386 28.27 7.00 4.62
C LEU A 386 29.58 6.48 5.22
N ILE A 387 30.15 7.14 6.23
CA ILE A 387 31.38 6.70 6.91
C ILE A 387 31.17 5.38 7.65
N HIS A 388 29.93 5.10 8.08
CA HIS A 388 29.55 3.91 8.84
C HIS A 388 28.98 2.77 7.99
N ILE A 389 28.91 2.91 6.68
CA ILE A 389 28.59 1.77 5.81
C ILE A 389 29.83 0.88 5.82
N SER A 390 29.79 -0.21 6.61
CA SER A 390 30.81 -1.24 6.53
C SER A 390 30.85 -1.78 5.11
N GLU A 391 32.04 -1.79 4.50
CA GLU A 391 32.24 -2.51 3.25
C GLU A 391 31.78 -3.97 3.44
N PRO A 392 31.01 -4.55 2.48
CA PRO A 392 30.68 -5.95 2.54
C PRO A 392 32.01 -6.70 2.59
N THR A 393 32.27 -7.38 3.71
CA THR A 393 33.38 -8.30 3.83
C THR A 393 33.31 -9.29 2.66
N ARG A 394 34.30 -9.20 1.78
CA ARG A 394 34.52 -10.14 0.66
C ARG A 394 34.76 -11.56 1.18
#